data_20404af4f093968eaa9236f872f6a8e1
#
_entry.id   20404af4f093968eaa9236f872f6a8e1
#
_cell.length_a   1.000
_cell.length_b   1.000
_cell.length_c   1.000
_cell.angle_alpha   90.00
_cell.angle_beta   90.00
_cell.angle_gamma   90.00
#
_symmetry.space_group_name_H-M   'P 1'
#
loop_
_entity.id
_entity.type
_entity.pdbx_description
1 polymer ?
#
loop_
_entity_poly.entity_id
_entity_poly.type
_entity_poly.pdbx_seq_one_letter_code
_entity_poly.pdbx_strand_id
1 'polypeptide(L)'
;MKRGRGWKMWLVISMWSVVLAGVFGLVMLFALARFEALGPMPTFDELENPQTNLATEIYSADGVLLGTYFVENRTHLTYEELFPLSRDQWLTIDGHELPPIVAALVATEDLRFFDHSGIDFQATARAGIKTVILGQKEQGGGSTITQQLAKTLYPREDVSSRIPGGSMVKMVWIKLK
;
A
#
# COMPACT_ATOMS: atom_id res chain seq x y z
N MET A 1 9.00 -50.51 28.36
CA MET A 1 9.64 -49.52 27.51
C MET A 1 8.61 -48.44 27.12
N LYS A 2 8.60 -47.25 27.80
CA LYS A 2 7.67 -46.17 27.55
C LYS A 2 8.39 -45.00 26.81
N ARG A 3 8.76 -45.20 25.56
CA ARG A 3 9.52 -44.22 24.77
C ARG A 3 8.69 -43.39 23.77
N GLY A 4 7.35 -43.51 23.80
CA GLY A 4 6.50 -42.93 22.76
C GLY A 4 5.76 -41.62 23.12
N ARG A 5 5.89 -41.10 24.36
CA ARG A 5 5.13 -39.93 24.80
C ARG A 5 5.91 -38.61 24.73
N GLY A 6 7.24 -38.67 24.83
CA GLY A 6 8.09 -37.47 24.86
C GLY A 6 8.17 -36.75 23.53
N TRP A 7 8.32 -37.45 22.41
CA TRP A 7 8.49 -36.81 21.10
C TRP A 7 7.24 -36.05 20.61
N LYS A 8 6.05 -36.58 20.90
CA LYS A 8 4.78 -35.90 20.57
C LYS A 8 4.63 -34.59 21.37
N MET A 9 5.06 -34.59 22.63
CA MET A 9 5.06 -33.40 23.46
C MET A 9 6.04 -32.34 22.89
N TRP A 10 7.24 -32.74 22.45
CA TRP A 10 8.20 -31.84 21.82
C TRP A 10 7.69 -31.26 20.49
N LEU A 11 6.98 -32.06 19.67
CA LEU A 11 6.34 -31.58 18.46
C LEU A 11 5.27 -30.52 18.75
N VAL A 12 4.43 -30.74 19.76
CA VAL A 12 3.41 -29.77 20.17
C VAL A 12 4.08 -28.49 20.68
N ILE A 13 5.11 -28.62 21.52
CA ILE A 13 5.85 -27.46 22.03
C ILE A 13 6.50 -26.68 20.88
N SER A 14 7.17 -27.35 19.95
CA SER A 14 7.81 -26.68 18.80
C SER A 14 6.78 -25.99 17.90
N MET A 15 5.65 -26.63 17.65
CA MET A 15 4.56 -26.01 16.87
C MET A 15 4.04 -24.74 17.55
N TRP A 16 3.74 -24.78 18.86
CA TRP A 16 3.31 -23.60 19.60
C TRP A 16 4.40 -22.52 19.70
N SER A 17 5.66 -22.92 19.84
CA SER A 17 6.78 -21.97 19.83
C SER A 17 6.88 -21.20 18.52
N VAL A 18 6.67 -21.85 17.38
CA VAL A 18 6.65 -21.20 16.06
C VAL A 18 5.47 -20.22 15.94
N VAL A 19 4.28 -20.65 16.39
CA VAL A 19 3.09 -19.77 16.38
C VAL A 19 3.30 -18.55 17.28
N LEU A 20 3.79 -18.76 18.51
CA LEU A 20 4.06 -17.66 19.45
C LEU A 20 5.16 -16.71 18.93
N ALA A 21 6.22 -17.25 18.32
CA ALA A 21 7.26 -16.44 17.70
C ALA A 21 6.71 -15.59 16.54
N GLY A 22 5.81 -16.16 15.73
CA GLY A 22 5.12 -15.43 14.66
C GLY A 22 4.24 -14.30 15.19
N VAL A 23 3.43 -14.59 16.21
CA VAL A 23 2.58 -13.57 16.86
C VAL A 23 3.44 -12.48 17.51
N PHE A 24 4.50 -12.86 18.23
CA PHE A 24 5.44 -11.91 18.85
C PHE A 24 6.12 -11.04 17.81
N GLY A 25 6.59 -11.62 16.69
CA GLY A 25 7.17 -10.89 15.58
C GLY A 25 6.21 -9.87 14.98
N LEU A 26 4.94 -10.26 14.82
CA LEU A 26 3.90 -9.36 14.32
C LEU A 26 3.64 -8.21 15.29
N VAL A 27 3.45 -8.49 16.58
CA VAL A 27 3.25 -7.46 17.63
C VAL A 27 4.45 -6.52 17.69
N MET A 28 5.67 -7.07 17.65
CA MET A 28 6.89 -6.26 17.65
C MET A 28 6.98 -5.35 16.42
N LEU A 29 6.58 -5.84 15.25
CA LEU A 29 6.54 -5.04 14.03
C LEU A 29 5.59 -3.83 14.18
N PHE A 30 4.37 -4.06 14.70
CA PHE A 30 3.43 -2.98 14.97
C PHE A 30 3.95 -2.01 16.04
N ALA A 31 4.61 -2.53 17.07
CA ALA A 31 5.24 -1.69 18.10
C ALA A 31 6.34 -0.80 17.49
N LEU A 32 7.22 -1.37 16.66
CA LEU A 32 8.27 -0.61 15.98
C LEU A 32 7.69 0.47 15.05
N ALA A 33 6.60 0.16 14.35
CA ALA A 33 5.89 1.14 13.54
C ALA A 33 5.27 2.25 14.41
N ARG A 34 4.62 1.88 15.53
CA ARG A 34 3.96 2.84 16.45
C ARG A 34 4.95 3.78 17.13
N PHE A 35 6.15 3.31 17.43
CA PHE A 35 7.23 4.12 18.03
C PHE A 35 8.12 4.81 17.00
N GLU A 36 7.72 4.81 15.74
CA GLU A 36 8.46 5.43 14.61
C GLU A 36 9.92 4.96 14.48
N ALA A 37 10.24 3.79 15.07
CA ALA A 37 11.59 3.22 15.04
C ALA A 37 12.04 2.87 13.60
N LEU A 38 11.10 2.76 12.68
CA LEU A 38 11.31 2.42 11.28
C LEU A 38 11.17 3.62 10.34
N GLY A 39 11.02 4.82 10.89
CA GLY A 39 10.87 6.09 10.20
C GLY A 39 9.61 6.84 10.64
N PRO A 40 9.57 8.15 10.43
CA PRO A 40 8.44 8.97 10.85
C PRO A 40 7.16 8.51 10.14
N MET A 41 6.06 8.47 10.87
CA MET A 41 4.73 8.24 10.33
C MET A 41 4.13 9.58 9.90
N PRO A 42 3.49 9.66 8.74
CA PRO A 42 2.83 10.88 8.31
C PRO A 42 1.72 11.26 9.31
N THR A 43 1.59 12.53 9.60
CA THR A 43 0.51 13.08 10.41
C THR A 43 -0.80 13.12 9.60
N PHE A 44 -1.96 13.25 10.26
CA PHE A 44 -3.23 13.40 9.56
C PHE A 44 -3.25 14.64 8.67
N ASP A 45 -2.61 15.72 9.10
CA ASP A 45 -2.49 16.97 8.34
C ASP A 45 -1.71 16.79 7.03
N GLU A 46 -0.62 16.02 7.08
CA GLU A 46 0.14 15.64 5.87
C GLU A 46 -0.62 14.69 4.95
N LEU A 47 -1.52 13.86 5.50
CA LEU A 47 -2.38 12.97 4.71
C LEU A 47 -3.51 13.73 4.01
N GLU A 48 -4.09 14.74 4.68
CA GLU A 48 -5.14 15.59 4.12
C GLU A 48 -4.57 16.59 3.10
N ASN A 49 -3.36 17.09 3.33
CA ASN A 49 -2.69 18.08 2.48
C ASN A 49 -1.31 17.57 2.03
N PRO A 50 -1.24 16.54 1.18
CA PRO A 50 0.03 15.97 0.75
C PRO A 50 0.85 17.00 -0.02
N GLN A 51 2.12 17.17 0.37
CA GLN A 51 3.08 18.01 -0.34
C GLN A 51 3.41 17.33 -1.67
N THR A 52 2.85 17.83 -2.75
CA THR A 52 3.15 17.35 -4.10
C THR A 52 4.15 18.29 -4.76
N ASN A 53 5.20 17.73 -5.34
CA ASN A 53 6.14 18.50 -6.16
C ASN A 53 5.45 18.85 -7.49
N LEU A 54 4.91 20.05 -7.56
CA LEU A 54 4.35 20.60 -8.79
C LEU A 54 5.47 21.03 -9.73
N ALA A 55 5.15 21.11 -11.02
CA ALA A 55 6.04 21.68 -12.01
C ALA A 55 6.32 23.17 -11.68
N THR A 56 7.59 23.58 -11.78
CA THR A 56 7.96 25.00 -11.70
C THR A 56 7.73 25.64 -13.05
N GLU A 57 6.89 26.64 -13.12
CA GLU A 57 6.59 27.39 -14.32
C GLU A 57 7.49 28.62 -14.41
N ILE A 58 8.04 28.88 -15.60
CA ILE A 58 8.93 30.00 -15.89
C ILE A 58 8.20 30.95 -16.83
N TYR A 59 7.96 32.16 -16.37
CA TYR A 59 7.27 33.19 -17.13
C TYR A 59 8.21 34.30 -17.53
N SER A 60 7.95 34.91 -18.70
CA SER A 60 8.56 36.17 -19.10
C SER A 60 7.97 37.36 -18.32
N ALA A 61 8.59 38.54 -18.39
CA ALA A 61 8.14 39.73 -17.67
C ALA A 61 6.74 40.19 -18.10
N ASP A 62 6.30 39.84 -19.30
CA ASP A 62 4.96 40.09 -19.87
C ASP A 62 3.94 38.98 -19.59
N GLY A 63 4.31 38.00 -18.74
CA GLY A 63 3.40 36.92 -18.28
C GLY A 63 3.24 35.75 -19.26
N VAL A 64 4.08 35.66 -20.29
CA VAL A 64 4.06 34.54 -21.24
C VAL A 64 4.82 33.35 -20.64
N LEU A 65 4.22 32.15 -20.61
CA LEU A 65 4.87 30.94 -20.18
C LEU A 65 6.00 30.56 -21.12
N LEU A 66 7.23 30.60 -20.63
CA LEU A 66 8.45 30.26 -21.37
C LEU A 66 8.77 28.78 -21.34
N GLY A 67 8.38 28.11 -20.26
CA GLY A 67 8.59 26.69 -20.09
C GLY A 67 8.27 26.19 -18.68
N THR A 68 8.28 24.89 -18.53
CA THR A 68 8.05 24.21 -17.24
C THR A 68 9.24 23.32 -16.91
N TYR A 69 9.68 23.36 -15.65
CA TYR A 69 10.71 22.47 -15.11
C TYR A 69 10.08 21.55 -14.09
N PHE A 70 10.19 20.25 -14.28
CA PHE A 70 9.57 19.25 -13.42
C PHE A 70 10.43 17.99 -13.32
N VAL A 71 10.35 17.32 -12.17
CA VAL A 71 10.85 15.95 -11.99
C VAL A 71 9.78 14.95 -12.46
N GLU A 72 8.52 15.24 -12.13
CA GLU A 72 7.34 14.55 -12.62
C GLU A 72 6.34 15.59 -13.12
N ASN A 73 5.84 15.40 -14.33
CA ASN A 73 4.87 16.33 -14.91
C ASN A 73 3.50 16.11 -14.25
N ARG A 74 3.23 16.86 -13.18
CA ARG A 74 1.98 16.82 -12.42
C ARG A 74 1.28 18.15 -12.51
N THR A 75 0.00 18.12 -12.86
CA THR A 75 -0.92 19.26 -12.82
C THR A 75 -1.87 19.09 -11.66
N HIS A 76 -2.12 20.15 -10.92
CA HIS A 76 -3.16 20.14 -9.89
C HIS A 76 -4.53 20.22 -10.56
N LEU A 77 -5.41 19.28 -10.24
CA LEU A 77 -6.82 19.30 -10.65
C LEU A 77 -7.68 19.43 -9.40
N THR A 78 -8.65 20.32 -9.44
CA THR A 78 -9.65 20.38 -8.39
C THR A 78 -10.69 19.26 -8.57
N TYR A 79 -11.44 18.97 -7.50
CA TYR A 79 -12.52 17.97 -7.54
C TYR A 79 -13.57 18.35 -8.61
N GLU A 80 -13.92 19.62 -8.72
CA GLU A 80 -14.90 20.13 -9.65
C GLU A 80 -14.45 20.01 -11.11
N GLU A 81 -13.15 20.18 -11.37
CA GLU A 81 -12.56 19.98 -12.71
C GLU A 81 -12.52 18.51 -13.09
N LEU A 82 -12.24 17.64 -12.12
CA LEU A 82 -12.16 16.20 -12.36
C LEU A 82 -13.54 15.55 -12.54
N PHE A 83 -14.56 16.07 -11.84
CA PHE A 83 -15.91 15.51 -11.83
C PHE A 83 -16.98 16.53 -12.23
N PRO A 84 -16.92 17.12 -13.43
CA PRO A 84 -17.91 18.09 -13.89
C PRO A 84 -19.27 17.47 -14.24
N LEU A 85 -19.39 16.15 -14.01
CA LEU A 85 -20.59 15.38 -14.40
C LEU A 85 -21.70 15.53 -13.37
N SER A 86 -22.94 15.66 -13.86
CA SER A 86 -24.12 15.57 -13.00
C SER A 86 -24.29 14.14 -12.46
N ARG A 87 -24.92 14.01 -11.28
CA ARG A 87 -25.05 12.72 -10.58
C ARG A 87 -25.83 11.65 -11.35
N ASP A 88 -26.63 12.03 -12.33
CA ASP A 88 -27.32 11.11 -13.25
C ASP A 88 -26.37 10.27 -14.13
N GLN A 89 -25.10 10.69 -14.24
CA GLN A 89 -24.05 9.97 -14.97
C GLN A 89 -23.15 9.11 -14.06
N TRP A 90 -23.43 9.09 -12.76
CA TRP A 90 -22.67 8.27 -11.84
C TRP A 90 -23.03 6.80 -11.95
N LEU A 91 -22.06 5.93 -11.72
CA LEU A 91 -22.20 4.49 -11.79
C LEU A 91 -22.31 3.91 -10.37
N THR A 92 -23.16 2.90 -10.22
CA THR A 92 -23.31 2.21 -8.93
C THR A 92 -22.40 0.99 -8.92
N ILE A 93 -21.44 0.96 -7.99
CA ILE A 93 -20.61 -0.21 -7.70
C ILE A 93 -20.77 -0.54 -6.23
N ASP A 94 -21.14 -1.76 -5.92
CA ASP A 94 -21.33 -2.28 -4.57
C ASP A 94 -22.20 -1.38 -3.67
N GLY A 95 -23.26 -0.82 -4.24
CA GLY A 95 -24.18 0.09 -3.54
C GLY A 95 -23.69 1.52 -3.38
N HIS A 96 -22.50 1.87 -3.89
CA HIS A 96 -21.92 3.21 -3.87
C HIS A 96 -22.07 3.88 -5.23
N GLU A 97 -22.60 5.11 -5.22
CA GLU A 97 -22.65 5.95 -6.42
C GLU A 97 -21.30 6.65 -6.61
N LEU A 98 -20.64 6.39 -7.73
CA LEU A 98 -19.30 6.85 -8.02
C LEU A 98 -19.24 7.55 -9.38
N PRO A 99 -18.45 8.63 -9.50
CA PRO A 99 -18.12 9.20 -10.80
C PRO A 99 -17.49 8.14 -11.71
N PRO A 100 -17.74 8.16 -13.03
CA PRO A 100 -17.28 7.11 -13.96
C PRO A 100 -15.79 6.77 -13.87
N ILE A 101 -14.92 7.77 -13.69
CA ILE A 101 -13.48 7.55 -13.58
C ILE A 101 -13.12 6.80 -12.28
N VAL A 102 -13.78 7.14 -11.16
CA VAL A 102 -13.58 6.46 -9.88
C VAL A 102 -14.15 5.05 -9.94
N ALA A 103 -15.33 4.89 -10.54
CA ALA A 103 -15.94 3.58 -10.76
C ALA A 103 -15.04 2.66 -11.59
N ALA A 104 -14.47 3.18 -12.68
CA ALA A 104 -13.53 2.45 -13.51
C ALA A 104 -12.26 2.05 -12.72
N LEU A 105 -11.70 2.97 -11.93
CA LEU A 105 -10.54 2.70 -11.10
C LEU A 105 -10.83 1.58 -10.07
N VAL A 106 -11.94 1.69 -9.33
CA VAL A 106 -12.35 0.68 -8.35
C VAL A 106 -12.59 -0.66 -9.01
N ALA A 107 -13.30 -0.68 -10.14
CA ALA A 107 -13.61 -1.93 -10.86
C ALA A 107 -12.36 -2.64 -11.40
N THR A 108 -11.32 -1.91 -11.79
CA THR A 108 -10.11 -2.47 -12.40
C THR A 108 -9.02 -2.82 -11.38
N GLU A 109 -8.82 -1.98 -10.37
CA GLU A 109 -7.70 -2.09 -9.44
C GLU A 109 -8.09 -2.79 -8.13
N ASP A 110 -9.31 -2.55 -7.64
CA ASP A 110 -9.70 -2.98 -6.29
C ASP A 110 -11.22 -3.15 -6.17
N LEU A 111 -11.74 -4.19 -6.79
CA LEU A 111 -13.18 -4.45 -6.85
C LEU A 111 -13.87 -4.51 -5.46
N ARG A 112 -13.10 -4.82 -4.41
CA ARG A 112 -13.58 -4.91 -3.03
C ARG A 112 -13.11 -3.75 -2.15
N PHE A 113 -12.90 -2.59 -2.77
CA PHE A 113 -12.40 -1.38 -2.09
C PHE A 113 -13.21 -1.01 -0.85
N PHE A 114 -14.53 -1.20 -0.89
CA PHE A 114 -15.44 -0.88 0.20
C PHE A 114 -15.55 -1.97 1.28
N ASP A 115 -15.02 -3.16 1.02
CA ASP A 115 -15.08 -4.30 1.95
C ASP A 115 -13.92 -4.35 2.96
N HIS A 116 -12.88 -3.52 2.76
CA HIS A 116 -11.68 -3.56 3.59
C HIS A 116 -11.19 -2.14 3.97
N SER A 117 -10.42 -2.05 5.04
CA SER A 117 -9.88 -0.79 5.59
C SER A 117 -8.48 -0.42 5.04
N GLY A 118 -8.19 -0.72 3.78
CA GLY A 118 -6.92 -0.39 3.11
C GLY A 118 -6.06 -1.60 2.74
N ILE A 119 -6.22 -2.75 3.39
CA ILE A 119 -5.55 -4.01 3.03
C ILE A 119 -6.60 -5.09 2.79
N ASP A 120 -6.64 -5.62 1.56
CA ASP A 120 -7.42 -6.80 1.24
C ASP A 120 -6.64 -8.07 1.57
N PHE A 121 -6.89 -8.64 2.75
CA PHE A 121 -6.23 -9.87 3.19
C PHE A 121 -6.54 -11.06 2.28
N GLN A 122 -7.74 -11.15 1.73
CA GLN A 122 -8.15 -12.25 0.87
C GLN A 122 -7.44 -12.16 -0.50
N ALA A 123 -7.36 -10.97 -1.11
CA ALA A 123 -6.61 -10.77 -2.34
C ALA A 123 -5.11 -10.99 -2.12
N THR A 124 -4.56 -10.49 -1.01
CA THR A 124 -3.16 -10.68 -0.64
C THR A 124 -2.82 -12.15 -0.42
N ALA A 125 -3.65 -12.90 0.30
CA ALA A 125 -3.47 -14.34 0.51
C ALA A 125 -3.54 -15.11 -0.83
N ARG A 126 -4.53 -14.80 -1.66
CA ARG A 126 -4.68 -15.40 -3.00
C ARG A 126 -3.48 -15.12 -3.89
N ALA A 127 -2.98 -13.88 -3.92
CA ALA A 127 -1.79 -13.50 -4.67
C ALA A 127 -0.54 -14.22 -4.14
N GLY A 128 -0.38 -14.31 -2.80
CA GLY A 128 0.71 -15.04 -2.16
C GLY A 128 0.71 -16.52 -2.51
N ILE A 129 -0.44 -17.18 -2.45
CA ILE A 129 -0.58 -18.60 -2.82
C ILE A 129 -0.22 -18.80 -4.29
N LYS A 130 -0.74 -17.98 -5.20
CA LYS A 130 -0.43 -18.06 -6.63
C LYS A 130 1.06 -17.88 -6.91
N THR A 131 1.69 -16.90 -6.26
CA THR A 131 3.12 -16.61 -6.44
C THR A 131 4.02 -17.73 -5.88
N VAL A 132 3.73 -18.21 -4.66
CA VAL A 132 4.58 -19.19 -3.96
C VAL A 132 4.36 -20.61 -4.46
N ILE A 133 3.08 -21.01 -4.69
CA ILE A 133 2.74 -22.39 -5.05
C ILE A 133 2.77 -22.58 -6.57
N LEU A 134 2.26 -21.63 -7.34
CA LEU A 134 2.14 -21.77 -8.80
C LEU A 134 3.27 -21.09 -9.58
N GLY A 135 4.18 -20.38 -8.90
CA GLY A 135 5.31 -19.70 -9.54
C GLY A 135 4.89 -18.53 -10.47
N GLN A 136 3.62 -18.14 -10.46
CA GLN A 136 3.05 -17.11 -11.34
C GLN A 136 3.34 -15.72 -10.75
N LYS A 137 4.49 -15.14 -11.08
CA LYS A 137 4.92 -13.82 -10.59
C LYS A 137 4.21 -12.65 -11.27
N GLU A 138 3.68 -12.85 -12.46
CA GLU A 138 3.15 -11.79 -13.33
C GLU A 138 1.66 -11.51 -13.18
N GLN A 139 0.91 -12.37 -12.53
CA GLN A 139 -0.50 -12.12 -12.24
C GLN A 139 -0.63 -11.33 -10.95
N GLY A 140 -0.25 -10.04 -11.00
CA GLY A 140 -0.49 -9.07 -9.94
C GLY A 140 -1.97 -8.99 -9.58
N GLY A 141 -2.33 -8.34 -8.54
CA GLY A 141 -3.72 -8.15 -8.11
C GLY A 141 -3.92 -8.38 -6.61
N GLY A 142 -2.85 -8.23 -5.83
CA GLY A 142 -2.94 -8.24 -4.36
C GLY A 142 -2.74 -6.86 -3.72
N SER A 143 -2.48 -5.81 -4.50
CA SER A 143 -2.35 -4.45 -3.96
C SER A 143 -3.65 -3.68 -4.10
N THR A 144 -4.08 -3.05 -3.03
CA THR A 144 -5.27 -2.20 -2.99
C THR A 144 -4.98 -0.79 -3.49
N ILE A 145 -6.02 -0.03 -3.86
CA ILE A 145 -5.91 1.40 -4.22
C ILE A 145 -5.24 2.19 -3.09
N THR A 146 -5.61 1.93 -1.84
CA THR A 146 -5.01 2.57 -0.66
C THR A 146 -3.50 2.32 -0.58
N GLN A 147 -3.06 1.10 -0.85
CA GLN A 147 -1.62 0.77 -0.87
C GLN A 147 -0.89 1.44 -2.03
N GLN A 148 -1.55 1.58 -3.18
CA GLN A 148 -1.00 2.28 -4.35
C GLN A 148 -0.88 3.78 -4.05
N LEU A 149 -1.92 4.38 -3.46
CA LEU A 149 -1.90 5.79 -3.05
C LEU A 149 -0.79 6.06 -2.04
N ALA A 150 -0.65 5.22 -1.00
CA ALA A 150 0.42 5.35 -0.02
C ALA A 150 1.82 5.30 -0.65
N LYS A 151 2.03 4.45 -1.66
CA LYS A 151 3.31 4.39 -2.40
C LYS A 151 3.57 5.65 -3.22
N THR A 152 2.52 6.28 -3.73
CA THR A 152 2.63 7.48 -4.57
C THR A 152 2.89 8.72 -3.74
N LEU A 153 2.17 8.86 -2.62
CA LEU A 153 2.33 10.00 -1.71
C LEU A 153 3.65 9.94 -0.92
N TYR A 154 4.08 8.72 -0.55
CA TYR A 154 5.29 8.49 0.22
C TYR A 154 6.25 7.59 -0.57
N PRO A 155 6.91 8.16 -1.61
CA PRO A 155 7.90 7.43 -2.38
C PRO A 155 9.02 6.99 -1.44
N ARG A 156 9.42 5.75 -1.60
CA ARG A 156 10.38 5.09 -0.72
C ARG A 156 11.75 5.72 -0.88
N GLU A 157 12.22 6.42 0.10
CA GLU A 157 13.65 6.61 0.26
C GLU A 157 14.30 5.22 0.41
N ASP A 158 15.45 5.05 -0.19
CA ASP A 158 16.12 3.75 -0.27
C ASP A 158 16.58 3.28 1.12
N VAL A 159 15.67 2.63 1.85
CA VAL A 159 15.92 2.03 3.16
C VAL A 159 16.99 0.92 3.06
N SER A 160 17.35 0.50 1.83
CA SER A 160 18.35 -0.54 1.61
C SER A 160 19.75 -0.15 2.10
N SER A 161 20.05 1.13 2.20
CA SER A 161 21.34 1.63 2.70
C SER A 161 21.46 1.58 4.22
N ARG A 162 20.35 1.44 4.95
CA ARG A 162 20.33 1.50 6.42
C ARG A 162 20.25 0.14 7.13
N ILE A 163 19.94 -0.95 6.41
CA ILE A 163 19.80 -2.28 7.01
C ILE A 163 20.68 -3.31 6.30
N PRO A 164 21.74 -3.85 6.94
CA PRO A 164 22.53 -4.94 6.39
C PRO A 164 21.69 -6.22 6.20
N GLY A 165 21.68 -6.79 5.00
CA GLY A 165 20.93 -8.02 4.68
C GLY A 165 19.50 -7.81 4.12
N GLY A 166 19.17 -6.61 3.70
CA GLY A 166 17.86 -6.06 3.56
C GLY A 166 16.95 -6.47 2.41
N SER A 167 17.23 -7.44 1.52
CA SER A 167 16.32 -7.66 0.39
C SER A 167 14.96 -8.28 0.79
N MET A 168 14.94 -9.20 1.75
CA MET A 168 13.71 -9.83 2.24
C MET A 168 12.97 -8.93 3.20
N VAL A 169 13.68 -8.29 4.13
CA VAL A 169 13.11 -7.28 5.05
C VAL A 169 12.59 -6.08 4.26
N LYS A 170 13.29 -5.66 3.21
CA LYS A 170 12.86 -4.63 2.26
C LYS A 170 11.52 -4.99 1.60
N MET A 171 11.31 -6.23 1.20
CA MET A 171 10.07 -6.65 0.54
C MET A 171 8.87 -6.67 1.49
N VAL A 172 9.07 -7.11 2.73
CA VAL A 172 8.03 -7.11 3.78
C VAL A 172 7.72 -5.68 4.21
N TRP A 173 8.73 -4.87 4.45
CA TRP A 173 8.61 -3.45 4.82
C TRP A 173 7.86 -2.62 3.77
N ILE A 174 8.16 -2.90 2.52
CA ILE A 174 7.55 -2.28 1.36
C ILE A 174 6.02 -2.54 1.28
N LYS A 175 5.55 -3.69 1.75
CA LYS A 175 4.13 -4.05 1.74
C LYS A 175 3.36 -3.61 2.99
N LEU A 176 4.04 -3.22 4.06
CA LEU A 176 3.45 -2.85 5.34
C LEU A 176 3.42 -1.32 5.57
N LYS A 177 4.16 -0.55 4.78
CA LYS A 177 4.11 0.89 4.71
C LYS A 177 3.22 1.30 3.53
#